data_d1489594ccbd71da49b82c3ccb39b93d
#
_entry.id   d1489594ccbd71da49b82c3ccb39b93d
#
_cell.length_a   1.000
_cell.length_b   1.000
_cell.length_c   1.000
_cell.angle_alpha   90.00
_cell.angle_beta   90.00
_cell.angle_gamma   90.00
#
_symmetry.space_group_name_H-M   'P 1'
#
loop_
_entity.id
_entity.type
_entity.pdbx_description
1 polymer ?
#
loop_
_entity_poly.entity_id
_entity_poly.type
_entity_poly.pdbx_seq_one_letter_code
_entity_poly.pdbx_strand_id
1 'polypeptide(L)'
;YPQEILGIKNVLVPIGPDEDAHLRIARDIAQRLNIPKPSVLHLKFIEGLDGKKASKSKNNTIFLKDNEKQIIKKCNSAFSGGQDTIELHKRLGGNPNIDIACQYQKNYYYNEEQTKELFEKYKKGELLSGEVKKLLSQEIIKELKMFQENIKKIDLKTLDKCILKN
;
A
#
# COMPACT_ATOMS: atom_id res chain seq x y z
N TYR A 1 10.17 10.23 23.42
CA TYR A 1 8.89 10.89 23.74
C TYR A 1 8.83 12.22 23.00
N PRO A 2 8.06 12.32 21.86
CA PRO A 2 8.03 13.55 21.05
C PRO A 2 7.58 14.78 21.84
N GLN A 3 6.68 14.60 22.82
CA GLN A 3 6.17 15.71 23.63
C GLN A 3 7.24 16.36 24.49
N GLU A 4 8.12 15.57 25.09
CA GLU A 4 9.20 16.08 25.96
C GLU A 4 10.35 16.68 25.15
N ILE A 5 10.76 15.98 24.08
CA ILE A 5 11.92 16.40 23.27
C ILE A 5 11.59 17.59 22.37
N LEU A 6 10.37 17.63 21.80
CA LEU A 6 9.98 18.64 20.81
C LEU A 6 9.02 19.69 21.36
N GLY A 7 8.61 19.62 22.62
CA GLY A 7 7.60 20.50 23.21
C GLY A 7 6.21 20.39 22.58
N ILE A 8 5.92 19.29 21.87
CA ILE A 8 4.68 19.07 21.13
C ILE A 8 3.59 18.61 22.10
N LYS A 9 2.45 19.31 22.13
CA LYS A 9 1.32 18.97 22.99
C LYS A 9 0.46 17.84 22.43
N ASN A 10 0.34 17.73 21.10
CA ASN A 10 -0.52 16.77 20.44
C ASN A 10 0.31 15.89 19.49
N VAL A 11 0.13 14.58 19.61
CA VAL A 11 0.78 13.58 18.74
C VAL A 11 -0.30 12.73 18.08
N LEU A 12 -0.26 12.63 16.76
CA LEU A 12 -1.08 11.71 15.97
C LEU A 12 -0.19 10.57 15.46
N VAL A 13 -0.59 9.34 15.76
CA VAL A 13 0.14 8.13 15.37
C VAL A 13 -0.71 7.33 14.37
N PRO A 14 -0.38 7.36 13.07
CA PRO A 14 -1.02 6.47 12.09
C PRO A 14 -0.45 5.06 12.24
N ILE A 15 -1.32 4.05 12.37
CA ILE A 15 -0.94 2.65 12.59
C ILE A 15 -1.83 1.67 11.84
N GLY A 16 -1.29 0.46 11.62
CA GLY A 16 -2.10 -0.70 11.25
C GLY A 16 -2.87 -1.26 12.47
N PRO A 17 -3.95 -2.04 12.26
CA PRO A 17 -4.72 -2.63 13.36
C PRO A 17 -3.93 -3.59 14.25
N ASP A 18 -2.85 -4.16 13.73
CA ASP A 18 -1.94 -5.05 14.46
C ASP A 18 -1.13 -4.35 15.56
N GLU A 19 -0.95 -3.02 15.44
CA GLU A 19 -0.22 -2.23 16.43
C GLU A 19 -1.13 -1.64 17.54
N ASP A 20 -2.46 -1.86 17.46
CA ASP A 20 -3.42 -1.27 18.41
C ASP A 20 -3.13 -1.65 19.87
N ALA A 21 -2.72 -2.89 20.12
CA ALA A 21 -2.38 -3.37 21.47
C ALA A 21 -1.21 -2.56 22.07
N HIS A 22 -0.20 -2.23 21.28
CA HIS A 22 0.95 -1.44 21.71
C HIS A 22 0.54 0.00 22.02
N LEU A 23 -0.36 0.58 21.21
CA LEU A 23 -0.86 1.95 21.44
C LEU A 23 -1.77 2.05 22.66
N ARG A 24 -2.55 1.02 23.00
CA ARG A 24 -3.32 0.98 24.25
C ARG A 24 -2.38 1.05 25.45
N ILE A 25 -1.33 0.24 25.48
CA ILE A 25 -0.31 0.27 26.54
C ILE A 25 0.36 1.66 26.61
N ALA A 26 0.75 2.24 25.46
CA ALA A 26 1.35 3.58 25.43
C ALA A 26 0.42 4.66 26.00
N ARG A 27 -0.90 4.57 25.75
CA ARG A 27 -1.91 5.49 26.30
C ARG A 27 -2.11 5.31 27.80
N ASP A 28 -2.03 4.07 28.31
CA ASP A 28 -2.10 3.79 29.76
C ASP A 28 -0.87 4.32 30.48
N ILE A 29 0.32 4.17 29.90
CA ILE A 29 1.57 4.74 30.41
C ILE A 29 1.48 6.28 30.44
N ALA A 30 1.02 6.91 29.35
CA ALA A 30 0.83 8.34 29.27
C ALA A 30 -0.07 8.86 30.40
N GLN A 31 -1.15 8.14 30.71
CA GLN A 31 -2.03 8.47 31.81
C GLN A 31 -1.33 8.40 33.17
N ARG A 32 -0.54 7.36 33.42
CA ARG A 32 0.21 7.19 34.67
C ARG A 32 1.28 8.26 34.86
N LEU A 33 1.89 8.73 33.76
CA LEU A 33 2.90 9.77 33.76
C LEU A 33 2.30 11.19 33.73
N ASN A 34 0.99 11.31 33.70
CA ASN A 34 0.26 12.57 33.57
C ASN A 34 0.68 13.43 32.35
N ILE A 35 0.97 12.76 31.21
CA ILE A 35 1.27 13.41 29.94
C ILE A 35 0.11 13.22 28.96
N PRO A 36 -0.05 14.11 27.94
CA PRO A 36 -1.12 13.97 26.95
C PRO A 36 -1.06 12.62 26.23
N LYS A 37 -2.22 11.95 26.12
CA LYS A 37 -2.33 10.69 25.40
C LYS A 37 -2.18 10.93 23.90
N PRO A 38 -1.44 10.09 23.14
CA PRO A 38 -1.42 10.19 21.69
C PRO A 38 -2.79 9.89 21.09
N SER A 39 -3.14 10.61 20.05
CA SER A 39 -4.27 10.26 19.16
C SER A 39 -3.82 9.19 18.16
N VAL A 40 -4.73 8.32 17.77
CA VAL A 40 -4.42 7.19 16.90
C VAL A 40 -5.31 7.25 15.67
N LEU A 41 -4.70 7.08 14.49
CA LEU A 41 -5.41 6.90 13.22
C LEU A 41 -5.16 5.48 12.74
N HIS A 42 -6.20 4.64 12.78
CA HIS A 42 -6.11 3.29 12.25
C HIS A 42 -6.21 3.31 10.72
N LEU A 43 -5.21 2.76 10.06
CA LEU A 43 -5.16 2.61 8.62
C LEU A 43 -5.54 1.18 8.23
N LYS A 44 -6.24 1.03 7.11
CA LYS A 44 -6.55 -0.29 6.56
C LYS A 44 -5.26 -1.05 6.22
N PHE A 45 -5.25 -2.36 6.46
CA PHE A 45 -4.15 -3.23 6.01
C PHE A 45 -3.97 -3.15 4.50
N ILE A 46 -2.70 -3.09 4.09
CA ILE A 46 -2.30 -3.34 2.71
C ILE A 46 -2.02 -4.84 2.59
N GLU A 47 -2.74 -5.50 1.71
CA GLU A 47 -2.47 -6.89 1.36
C GLU A 47 -1.20 -6.96 0.50
N GLY A 48 -0.40 -8.00 0.72
CA GLY A 48 0.69 -8.34 -0.17
C GLY A 48 0.18 -8.88 -1.50
N LEU A 49 1.06 -9.03 -2.47
CA LEU A 49 0.71 -9.52 -3.80
C LEU A 49 0.13 -10.95 -3.79
N ASP A 50 0.34 -11.71 -2.73
CA ASP A 50 -0.21 -13.04 -2.50
C ASP A 50 -1.58 -13.04 -1.78
N GLY A 51 -2.18 -11.87 -1.56
CA GLY A 51 -3.45 -11.72 -0.84
C GLY A 51 -3.33 -11.88 0.68
N LYS A 52 -2.11 -11.95 1.22
CA LYS A 52 -1.85 -12.06 2.66
C LYS A 52 -1.24 -10.76 3.19
N LYS A 53 -0.99 -10.69 4.49
CA LYS A 53 -0.31 -9.53 5.09
C LYS A 53 1.01 -9.24 4.37
N ALA A 54 1.17 -7.99 3.91
CA ALA A 54 2.40 -7.52 3.29
C ALA A 54 3.61 -7.69 4.23
N SER A 55 4.69 -8.30 3.74
CA SER A 55 5.89 -8.56 4.54
C SER A 55 7.14 -8.60 3.68
N LYS A 56 8.19 -7.89 4.13
CA LYS A 56 9.50 -7.91 3.46
C LYS A 56 10.10 -9.31 3.41
N SER A 57 9.98 -10.07 4.51
CA SER A 57 10.54 -11.43 4.62
C SER A 57 9.87 -12.43 3.67
N LYS A 58 8.59 -12.21 3.33
CA LYS A 58 7.84 -13.05 2.39
C LYS A 58 8.03 -12.66 0.94
N ASN A 59 8.70 -11.55 0.66
CA ASN A 59 8.89 -11.00 -0.69
C ASN A 59 7.58 -10.84 -1.50
N ASN A 60 6.46 -10.63 -0.79
CA ASN A 60 5.13 -10.44 -1.37
C ASN A 60 4.76 -8.96 -1.54
N THR A 61 5.76 -8.08 -1.62
CA THR A 61 5.61 -6.63 -1.73
C THR A 61 6.49 -6.08 -2.84
N ILE A 62 6.11 -4.91 -3.36
CA ILE A 62 6.94 -4.13 -4.28
C ILE A 62 7.79 -3.17 -3.43
N PHE A 63 9.08 -3.12 -3.71
CA PHE A 63 10.01 -2.24 -3.00
C PHE A 63 10.26 -0.96 -3.80
N LEU A 64 10.50 0.15 -3.10
CA LEU A 64 10.79 1.44 -3.72
C LEU A 64 12.04 1.42 -4.65
N LYS A 65 12.93 0.45 -4.46
CA LYS A 65 14.13 0.24 -5.29
C LYS A 65 13.98 -0.82 -6.38
N ASP A 66 12.80 -1.43 -6.53
CA ASP A 66 12.57 -2.40 -7.60
C ASP A 66 12.68 -1.71 -8.97
N ASN A 67 13.31 -2.37 -9.92
CA ASN A 67 13.33 -1.94 -11.31
C ASN A 67 12.07 -2.41 -12.05
N GLU A 68 11.84 -1.88 -13.26
CA GLU A 68 10.65 -2.18 -14.06
C GLU A 68 10.42 -3.68 -14.28
N LYS A 69 11.48 -4.45 -14.57
CA LYS A 69 11.37 -5.89 -14.79
C LYS A 69 10.92 -6.61 -13.52
N GLN A 70 11.42 -6.20 -12.36
CA GLN A 70 11.03 -6.74 -11.07
C GLN A 70 9.58 -6.41 -10.74
N ILE A 71 9.14 -5.17 -11.01
CA ILE A 71 7.75 -4.74 -10.79
C ILE A 71 6.80 -5.57 -11.66
N ILE A 72 7.06 -5.66 -12.96
CA ILE A 72 6.23 -6.45 -13.89
C ILE A 72 6.15 -7.90 -13.45
N LYS A 73 7.30 -8.52 -13.08
CA LYS A 73 7.33 -9.90 -12.59
C LYS A 73 6.47 -10.08 -11.34
N LYS A 74 6.61 -9.17 -10.38
CA LYS A 74 5.83 -9.19 -9.11
C LYS A 74 4.34 -8.99 -9.36
N CYS A 75 3.95 -8.02 -10.18
CA CYS A 75 2.54 -7.81 -10.54
C CYS A 75 1.95 -9.03 -11.25
N ASN A 76 2.69 -9.64 -12.18
CA ASN A 76 2.23 -10.84 -12.87
C ASN A 76 2.03 -12.04 -11.93
N SER A 77 2.81 -12.14 -10.85
CA SER A 77 2.66 -13.18 -9.83
C SER A 77 1.61 -12.87 -8.76
N ALA A 78 0.96 -11.71 -8.82
CA ALA A 78 -0.07 -11.36 -7.85
C ALA A 78 -1.25 -12.35 -7.90
N PHE A 79 -1.85 -12.60 -6.72
CA PHE A 79 -3.01 -13.46 -6.60
C PHE A 79 -4.15 -12.92 -7.47
N SER A 80 -4.81 -13.81 -8.20
CA SER A 80 -5.84 -13.46 -9.16
C SER A 80 -7.20 -13.96 -8.72
N GLY A 81 -8.21 -13.13 -8.90
CA GLY A 81 -9.61 -13.50 -8.76
C GLY A 81 -10.27 -14.04 -10.04
N GLY A 82 -9.45 -14.30 -11.09
CA GLY A 82 -9.92 -14.87 -12.35
C GLY A 82 -10.15 -16.37 -12.30
N GLN A 83 -10.48 -16.93 -13.45
CA GLN A 83 -10.69 -18.38 -13.65
C GLN A 83 -9.39 -19.03 -14.13
N ASP A 84 -9.34 -20.37 -14.08
CA ASP A 84 -8.16 -21.17 -14.45
C ASP A 84 -7.77 -21.04 -15.93
N THR A 85 -8.74 -20.80 -16.82
CA THR A 85 -8.49 -20.58 -18.24
C THR A 85 -9.10 -19.28 -18.74
N ILE A 86 -8.54 -18.75 -19.84
CA ILE A 86 -9.04 -17.53 -20.48
C ILE A 86 -10.49 -17.71 -20.95
N GLU A 87 -10.82 -18.87 -21.51
CA GLU A 87 -12.16 -19.18 -22.00
C GLU A 87 -13.18 -19.20 -20.86
N LEU A 88 -12.82 -19.81 -19.72
CA LEU A 88 -13.66 -19.81 -18.53
C LEU A 88 -13.82 -18.39 -17.97
N HIS A 89 -12.75 -17.60 -17.93
CA HIS A 89 -12.82 -16.23 -17.47
C HIS A 89 -13.74 -15.38 -18.37
N LYS A 90 -13.60 -15.49 -19.68
CA LYS A 90 -14.48 -14.78 -20.63
C LYS A 90 -15.95 -15.16 -20.47
N ARG A 91 -16.24 -16.41 -20.12
CA ARG A 91 -17.61 -16.92 -19.97
C ARG A 91 -18.23 -16.61 -18.61
N LEU A 92 -17.46 -16.75 -17.53
CA LEU A 92 -17.95 -16.68 -16.15
C LEU A 92 -17.56 -15.40 -15.43
N GLY A 93 -16.61 -14.66 -15.98
CA GLY A 93 -15.99 -13.50 -15.32
C GLY A 93 -15.08 -13.88 -14.16
N GLY A 94 -14.53 -12.89 -13.51
CA GLY A 94 -13.71 -13.02 -12.32
C GLY A 94 -14.31 -12.32 -11.10
N ASN A 95 -13.73 -12.56 -9.93
CA ASN A 95 -14.07 -11.87 -8.70
C ASN A 95 -13.06 -10.74 -8.39
N PRO A 96 -13.40 -9.46 -8.68
CA PRO A 96 -12.51 -8.35 -8.45
C PRO A 96 -12.26 -8.06 -6.96
N ASN A 97 -13.11 -8.57 -6.05
CA ASN A 97 -12.97 -8.33 -4.62
C ASN A 97 -11.82 -9.12 -3.98
N ILE A 98 -11.40 -10.22 -4.60
CA ILE A 98 -10.27 -11.03 -4.15
C ILE A 98 -9.06 -10.91 -5.08
N ASP A 99 -9.21 -10.28 -6.26
CA ASP A 99 -8.10 -10.03 -7.18
C ASP A 99 -7.24 -8.87 -6.68
N ILE A 100 -5.99 -9.17 -6.40
CA ILE A 100 -5.08 -8.19 -5.79
C ILE A 100 -4.81 -7.00 -6.71
N ALA A 101 -4.68 -7.21 -8.01
CA ALA A 101 -4.47 -6.12 -8.95
C ALA A 101 -5.70 -5.18 -9.01
N CYS A 102 -6.91 -5.74 -8.99
CA CYS A 102 -8.15 -4.96 -8.88
C CYS A 102 -8.22 -4.17 -7.55
N GLN A 103 -7.82 -4.80 -6.44
CA GLN A 103 -7.83 -4.14 -5.13
C GLN A 103 -6.80 -3.00 -5.04
N TYR A 104 -5.62 -3.17 -5.63
CA TYR A 104 -4.63 -2.09 -5.69
C TYR A 104 -5.10 -0.93 -6.57
N GLN A 105 -5.70 -1.20 -7.74
CA GLN A 105 -6.30 -0.16 -8.58
C GLN A 105 -7.35 0.65 -7.81
N LYS A 106 -8.29 -0.04 -7.16
CA LYS A 106 -9.33 0.57 -6.34
C LYS A 106 -8.78 1.43 -5.20
N ASN A 107 -7.77 0.94 -4.47
CA ASN A 107 -7.34 1.55 -3.23
C ASN A 107 -6.33 2.71 -3.44
N TYR A 108 -5.62 2.75 -4.58
CA TYR A 108 -4.48 3.65 -4.77
C TYR A 108 -4.52 4.47 -6.06
N TYR A 109 -5.15 3.97 -7.13
CA TYR A 109 -5.02 4.59 -8.44
C TYR A 109 -6.32 5.09 -9.04
N TYR A 110 -7.43 4.43 -8.79
CA TYR A 110 -8.72 4.69 -9.43
C TYR A 110 -9.69 5.40 -8.50
N ASN A 111 -10.47 6.32 -9.07
CA ASN A 111 -11.63 6.90 -8.40
C ASN A 111 -12.81 5.90 -8.39
N GLU A 112 -13.95 6.29 -7.80
CA GLU A 112 -15.13 5.41 -7.69
C GLU A 112 -15.69 4.97 -9.04
N GLU A 113 -15.74 5.88 -10.01
CA GLU A 113 -16.28 5.61 -11.36
C GLU A 113 -15.37 4.62 -12.11
N GLN A 114 -14.07 4.88 -12.16
CA GLN A 114 -13.07 4.00 -12.76
C GLN A 114 -13.05 2.62 -12.09
N THR A 115 -13.18 2.58 -10.77
CA THR A 115 -13.24 1.32 -10.01
C THR A 115 -14.48 0.52 -10.37
N LYS A 116 -15.64 1.19 -10.48
CA LYS A 116 -16.89 0.55 -10.88
C LYS A 116 -16.79 -0.04 -12.29
N GLU A 117 -16.28 0.73 -13.24
CA GLU A 117 -16.06 0.28 -14.60
C GLU A 117 -15.11 -0.93 -14.68
N LEU A 118 -13.96 -0.87 -13.99
CA LEU A 118 -13.00 -1.95 -13.90
C LEU A 118 -13.65 -3.23 -13.36
N PHE A 119 -14.39 -3.11 -12.24
CA PHE A 119 -15.03 -4.23 -11.58
C PHE A 119 -16.13 -4.86 -12.44
N GLU A 120 -16.93 -4.05 -13.13
CA GLU A 120 -17.97 -4.50 -14.05
C GLU A 120 -17.37 -5.31 -15.21
N LYS A 121 -16.35 -4.76 -15.89
CA LYS A 121 -15.66 -5.44 -17.00
C LYS A 121 -15.02 -6.76 -16.55
N TYR A 122 -14.40 -6.77 -15.37
CA TYR A 122 -13.76 -7.95 -14.83
C TYR A 122 -14.77 -9.05 -14.48
N LYS A 123 -15.90 -8.68 -13.86
CA LYS A 123 -17.02 -9.61 -13.55
C LYS A 123 -17.68 -10.19 -14.80
N LYS A 124 -17.72 -9.42 -15.89
CA LYS A 124 -18.29 -9.89 -17.18
C LYS A 124 -17.30 -10.71 -18.02
N GLY A 125 -16.03 -10.82 -17.59
CA GLY A 125 -14.99 -11.48 -18.37
C GLY A 125 -14.50 -10.69 -19.59
N GLU A 126 -14.86 -9.41 -19.66
CA GLU A 126 -14.42 -8.48 -20.72
C GLU A 126 -12.98 -8.00 -20.52
N LEU A 127 -12.50 -8.07 -19.28
CA LEU A 127 -11.15 -7.69 -18.89
C LEU A 127 -10.46 -8.86 -18.18
N LEU A 128 -9.34 -9.30 -18.70
CA LEU A 128 -8.61 -10.45 -18.17
C LEU A 128 -7.69 -10.05 -17.00
N SER A 129 -7.40 -11.01 -16.12
CA SER A 129 -6.49 -10.80 -14.98
C SER A 129 -5.10 -10.29 -15.40
N GLY A 130 -4.57 -10.80 -16.52
CA GLY A 130 -3.29 -10.35 -17.07
C GLY A 130 -3.30 -8.89 -17.51
N GLU A 131 -4.43 -8.41 -18.04
CA GLU A 131 -4.59 -7.02 -18.46
C GLU A 131 -4.64 -6.08 -17.25
N VAL A 132 -5.38 -6.45 -16.19
CA VAL A 132 -5.42 -5.67 -14.94
C VAL A 132 -4.04 -5.61 -14.29
N LYS A 133 -3.30 -6.74 -14.23
CA LYS A 133 -1.92 -6.79 -13.73
C LYS A 133 -0.97 -5.92 -14.54
N LYS A 134 -1.15 -5.85 -15.85
CA LYS A 134 -0.37 -4.98 -16.74
C LYS A 134 -0.66 -3.50 -16.43
N LEU A 135 -1.94 -3.12 -16.31
CA LEU A 135 -2.33 -1.76 -15.93
C LEU A 135 -1.73 -1.39 -14.58
N LEU A 136 -1.85 -2.25 -13.57
CA LEU A 136 -1.25 -2.02 -12.25
C LEU A 136 0.27 -1.81 -12.34
N SER A 137 0.98 -2.66 -13.08
CA SER A 137 2.43 -2.53 -13.23
C SER A 137 2.84 -1.20 -13.86
N GLN A 138 2.07 -0.69 -14.82
CA GLN A 138 2.31 0.60 -15.47
C GLN A 138 2.18 1.78 -14.50
N GLU A 139 1.12 1.79 -13.68
CA GLU A 139 0.92 2.83 -12.67
C GLU A 139 2.04 2.83 -11.62
N ILE A 140 2.39 1.65 -11.09
CA ILE A 140 3.48 1.51 -10.12
C ILE A 140 4.83 1.94 -10.71
N ILE A 141 5.14 1.57 -11.94
CA ILE A 141 6.39 1.97 -12.63
C ILE A 141 6.45 3.49 -12.76
N LYS A 142 5.36 4.13 -13.19
CA LYS A 142 5.27 5.59 -13.33
C LYS A 142 5.55 6.29 -11.99
N GLU A 143 4.89 5.84 -10.93
CA GLU A 143 5.04 6.41 -9.59
C GLU A 143 6.46 6.20 -9.03
N LEU A 144 7.00 4.98 -9.13
CA LEU A 144 8.34 4.68 -8.64
C LEU A 144 9.45 5.40 -9.41
N LYS A 145 9.31 5.59 -10.71
CA LYS A 145 10.24 6.42 -11.50
C LYS A 145 10.28 7.86 -10.96
N MET A 146 9.11 8.47 -10.79
CA MET A 146 9.01 9.83 -10.25
C MET A 146 9.65 9.92 -8.86
N PHE A 147 9.39 8.94 -7.99
CA PHE A 147 9.97 8.87 -6.65
C PHE A 147 11.50 8.74 -6.70
N GLN A 148 12.02 7.80 -7.51
CA GLN A 148 13.46 7.57 -7.66
C GLN A 148 14.19 8.77 -8.27
N GLU A 149 13.57 9.48 -9.20
CA GLU A 149 14.11 10.72 -9.78
C GLU A 149 14.16 11.84 -8.73
N ASN A 150 13.14 11.96 -7.89
CA ASN A 150 13.12 12.95 -6.82
C ASN A 150 14.19 12.66 -5.76
N ILE A 151 14.41 11.40 -5.39
CA ILE A 151 15.51 11.02 -4.48
C ILE A 151 16.86 11.48 -5.01
N LYS A 152 17.13 11.33 -6.32
CA LYS A 152 18.40 11.76 -6.94
C LYS A 152 18.67 13.26 -6.87
N LYS A 153 17.61 14.07 -6.67
CA LYS A 153 17.72 15.54 -6.55
C LYS A 153 18.04 15.99 -5.12
N ILE A 154 17.94 15.09 -4.14
CA ILE A 154 18.18 15.43 -2.73
C ILE A 154 19.68 15.44 -2.46
N ASP A 155 20.22 16.59 -2.10
CA ASP A 155 21.61 16.75 -1.68
C ASP A 155 21.79 16.56 -0.15
N LEU A 156 23.04 16.42 0.27
CA LEU A 156 23.38 16.27 1.69
C LEU A 156 22.96 17.49 2.54
N LYS A 157 22.95 18.70 1.98
CA LYS A 157 22.53 19.91 2.70
C LYS A 157 21.03 19.88 2.99
N THR A 158 20.24 19.35 2.06
CA THR A 158 18.79 19.15 2.25
C THR A 158 18.53 18.07 3.30
N LEU A 159 19.28 16.96 3.28
CA LEU A 159 19.17 15.92 4.32
C LEU A 159 19.54 16.46 5.70
N ASP A 160 20.60 17.27 5.81
CA ASP A 160 21.07 17.84 7.09
C ASP A 160 20.02 18.76 7.74
N LYS A 161 19.17 19.42 6.95
CA LYS A 161 18.03 20.20 7.45
C LYS A 161 16.90 19.35 8.05
N CYS A 162 16.81 18.09 7.67
CA CYS A 162 15.78 17.15 8.15
C CYS A 162 16.25 16.38 9.40
N ILE A 163 17.51 16.49 9.78
CA ILE A 163 18.08 15.84 10.97
C ILE A 163 17.85 16.74 12.19
N LEU A 164 17.22 16.18 13.22
CA LEU A 164 17.11 16.87 14.50
C LEU A 164 18.53 17.06 15.07
N LYS A 165 18.93 18.32 15.22
CA LYS A 165 20.18 18.68 15.92
C LYS A 165 19.86 18.84 17.40
N ASN A 166 20.55 18.08 18.25
CA ASN A 166 20.52 18.25 19.70
C ASN A 166 21.13 19.60 20.12
#